data_c84bb13cd5c90d29365326116e6b4d62
#
_entry.id   c84bb13cd5c90d29365326116e6b4d62
#
_cell.length_a   1.000
_cell.length_b   1.000
_cell.length_c   1.000
_cell.angle_alpha   90.00
_cell.angle_beta   90.00
_cell.angle_gamma   90.00
#
_symmetry.space_group_name_H-M   'P 1'
#
loop_
_entity.id
_entity.type
_entity.pdbx_description
1 polymer ?
#
loop_
_entity_poly.entity_id
_entity_poly.type
_entity_poly.pdbx_seq_one_letter_code
_entity_poly.pdbx_strand_id
1 'polypeptide(L)'
;MKTIIISSSLSKDSKSFILCKEIYNRLKTEKIQVTIIDARNINLVPYHTKTSESMRTLRHNIAESNNIIIGMGVHCYSISDSLKIILDNCFQESIGKFFGILCAAGSEKSYLSTSHLTQICMNEWKMIQLPRIIYATQKDFKNDQIESKDLLKRLDIFSKEFISIGRKLK
;
A
#
# COMPACT_ATOMS: atom_id res chain seq x y z
N MET A 1 4.37 -9.79 -14.54
CA MET A 1 4.49 -8.88 -13.40
C MET A 1 3.58 -9.38 -12.31
N LYS A 2 4.14 -9.80 -11.16
CA LYS A 2 3.41 -10.26 -9.98
C LYS A 2 3.40 -9.12 -8.96
N THR A 3 2.22 -8.65 -8.58
CA THR A 3 2.06 -7.48 -7.69
C THR A 3 1.33 -7.89 -6.41
N ILE A 4 1.81 -7.42 -5.28
CA ILE A 4 1.10 -7.53 -4.00
C ILE A 4 0.60 -6.15 -3.57
N ILE A 5 -0.65 -6.07 -3.15
CA ILE A 5 -1.25 -4.87 -2.55
C ILE A 5 -1.44 -5.16 -1.07
N ILE A 6 -0.91 -4.31 -0.21
CA ILE A 6 -1.00 -4.46 1.25
C ILE A 6 -1.84 -3.31 1.81
N SER A 7 -3.03 -3.61 2.31
CA SER A 7 -3.81 -2.65 3.09
C SER A 7 -3.47 -2.77 4.55
N SER A 8 -2.83 -1.75 5.12
CA SER A 8 -2.28 -1.80 6.47
C SER A 8 -3.24 -1.39 7.58
N SER A 9 -4.39 -0.81 7.23
CA SER A 9 -5.35 -0.29 8.22
C SER A 9 -6.12 -1.42 8.91
N LEU A 10 -6.26 -1.33 10.23
CA LEU A 10 -7.08 -2.25 11.04
C LEU A 10 -8.53 -1.74 11.23
N SER A 11 -8.85 -0.56 10.74
CA SER A 11 -10.21 -0.01 10.82
C SER A 11 -11.20 -0.83 9.99
N LYS A 12 -12.39 -1.07 10.55
CA LYS A 12 -13.50 -1.72 9.82
C LYS A 12 -13.91 -0.89 8.59
N ASP A 13 -13.93 0.43 8.73
CA ASP A 13 -14.36 1.39 7.69
C ASP A 13 -13.14 2.01 6.97
N SER A 14 -12.13 1.18 6.69
CA SER A 14 -10.86 1.63 6.13
C SER A 14 -11.00 2.21 4.72
N LYS A 15 -10.83 3.52 4.59
CA LYS A 15 -10.81 4.21 3.29
C LYS A 15 -9.58 3.83 2.45
N SER A 16 -8.43 3.55 3.09
CA SER A 16 -7.25 3.05 2.38
C SER A 16 -7.48 1.64 1.80
N PHE A 17 -8.31 0.80 2.45
CA PHE A 17 -8.70 -0.49 1.87
C PHE A 17 -9.57 -0.33 0.61
N ILE A 18 -10.47 0.68 0.59
CA ILE A 18 -11.27 0.99 -0.60
C ILE A 18 -10.36 1.36 -1.77
N LEU A 19 -9.34 2.21 -1.53
CA LEU A 19 -8.33 2.54 -2.55
C LEU A 19 -7.60 1.30 -3.06
N CYS A 20 -7.18 0.41 -2.14
CA CYS A 20 -6.53 -0.85 -2.48
C CYS A 20 -7.41 -1.74 -3.36
N LYS A 21 -8.69 -1.88 -3.03
CA LYS A 21 -9.65 -2.65 -3.83
C LYS A 21 -9.85 -2.06 -5.23
N GLU A 22 -9.94 -0.75 -5.33
CA GLU A 22 -10.10 -0.06 -6.61
C GLU A 22 -8.88 -0.31 -7.51
N ILE A 23 -7.66 -0.18 -6.98
CA ILE A 23 -6.45 -0.50 -7.74
C ILE A 23 -6.35 -2.00 -8.07
N TYR A 24 -6.72 -2.89 -7.13
CA TYR A 24 -6.77 -4.32 -7.40
C TYR A 24 -7.64 -4.64 -8.62
N ASN A 25 -8.86 -4.06 -8.70
CA ASN A 25 -9.77 -4.28 -9.81
C ASN A 25 -9.17 -3.77 -11.13
N ARG A 26 -8.56 -2.58 -11.14
CA ARG A 26 -7.90 -2.02 -12.33
C ARG A 26 -6.75 -2.89 -12.82
N LEU A 27 -5.89 -3.37 -11.91
CA LEU A 27 -4.78 -4.26 -12.26
C LEU A 27 -5.29 -5.61 -12.79
N LYS A 28 -6.38 -6.14 -12.27
CA LYS A 28 -7.02 -7.36 -12.78
C LYS A 28 -7.55 -7.18 -14.19
N THR A 29 -8.18 -6.05 -14.50
CA THR A 29 -8.66 -5.73 -15.86
C THR A 29 -7.51 -5.70 -16.86
N GLU A 30 -6.33 -5.21 -16.45
CA GLU A 30 -5.11 -5.20 -17.25
C GLU A 30 -4.34 -6.55 -17.26
N LYS A 31 -4.99 -7.63 -16.78
CA LYS A 31 -4.43 -8.99 -16.71
C LYS A 31 -3.12 -9.08 -15.91
N ILE A 32 -2.91 -8.21 -14.94
CA ILE A 32 -1.78 -8.28 -14.02
C ILE A 32 -2.07 -9.36 -12.96
N GLN A 33 -1.09 -10.20 -12.69
CA GLN A 33 -1.17 -11.11 -11.54
C GLN A 33 -1.06 -10.29 -10.26
N VAL A 34 -2.18 -10.11 -9.56
CA VAL A 34 -2.25 -9.28 -8.36
C VAL A 34 -2.94 -10.01 -7.22
N THR A 35 -2.37 -9.86 -6.02
CA THR A 35 -2.93 -10.35 -4.75
C THR A 35 -3.14 -9.15 -3.83
N ILE A 36 -4.26 -9.11 -3.11
CA ILE A 36 -4.53 -8.11 -2.07
C ILE A 36 -4.47 -8.78 -0.71
N ILE A 37 -3.74 -8.16 0.21
CA ILE A 37 -3.60 -8.56 1.61
C ILE A 37 -4.25 -7.50 2.48
N ASP A 38 -5.10 -7.94 3.38
CA ASP A 38 -5.78 -7.11 4.36
C ASP A 38 -5.19 -7.38 5.75
N ALA A 39 -4.58 -6.36 6.35
CA ALA A 39 -3.95 -6.47 7.67
C ALA A 39 -4.92 -6.89 8.79
N ARG A 40 -6.22 -6.68 8.61
CA ARG A 40 -7.25 -7.15 9.56
C ARG A 40 -7.29 -8.67 9.71
N ASN A 41 -6.80 -9.39 8.70
CA ASN A 41 -6.74 -10.86 8.68
C ASN A 41 -5.37 -11.40 9.09
N ILE A 42 -4.47 -10.54 9.57
CA ILE A 42 -3.11 -10.90 9.98
C ILE A 42 -3.00 -10.74 11.49
N ASN A 43 -2.52 -11.75 12.16
CA ASN A 43 -2.12 -11.65 13.57
C ASN A 43 -0.79 -10.89 13.65
N LEU A 44 -0.88 -9.56 13.70
CA LEU A 44 0.27 -8.67 13.81
C LEU A 44 0.88 -8.78 15.20
N VAL A 45 2.17 -9.02 15.27
CA VAL A 45 2.93 -9.09 16.52
C VAL A 45 4.12 -8.10 16.47
N PRO A 46 4.47 -7.47 17.59
CA PRO A 46 5.59 -6.52 17.64
C PRO A 46 6.90 -7.15 17.18
N TYR A 47 7.80 -6.32 16.65
CA TYR A 47 9.17 -6.73 16.31
C TYR A 47 9.89 -7.25 17.57
N HIS A 48 10.84 -8.17 17.39
CA HIS A 48 11.53 -8.91 18.47
C HIS A 48 10.66 -9.87 19.28
N THR A 49 9.42 -10.15 18.87
CA THR A 49 8.60 -11.21 19.45
C THR A 49 8.50 -12.42 18.50
N LYS A 50 7.89 -13.51 18.96
CA LYS A 50 7.69 -14.70 18.11
C LYS A 50 6.74 -14.35 16.96
N THR A 51 7.24 -14.36 15.75
CA THR A 51 6.48 -14.06 14.52
C THR A 51 5.30 -15.02 14.35
N SER A 52 4.13 -14.48 14.04
CA SER A 52 2.94 -15.27 13.72
C SER A 52 3.05 -15.98 12.36
N GLU A 53 2.27 -17.03 12.16
CA GLU A 53 2.25 -17.75 10.88
C GLU A 53 1.74 -16.87 9.74
N SER A 54 0.70 -16.07 9.98
CA SER A 54 0.16 -15.14 8.98
C SER A 54 1.18 -14.07 8.55
N MET A 55 2.06 -13.62 9.45
CA MET A 55 3.16 -12.71 9.10
C MET A 55 4.27 -13.43 8.30
N ARG A 56 4.59 -14.68 8.61
CA ARG A 56 5.50 -15.49 7.78
C ARG A 56 4.96 -15.66 6.35
N THR A 57 3.67 -15.96 6.23
CA THR A 57 2.98 -16.06 4.94
C THR A 57 3.03 -14.73 4.18
N LEU A 58 2.79 -13.58 4.85
CA LEU A 58 2.92 -12.27 4.25
C LEU A 58 4.34 -12.01 3.75
N ARG A 59 5.36 -12.29 4.56
CA ARG A 59 6.77 -12.16 4.17
C ARG A 59 7.08 -12.99 2.92
N HIS A 60 6.64 -14.23 2.87
CA HIS A 60 6.80 -15.08 1.69
C HIS A 60 6.11 -14.47 0.45
N ASN A 61 4.88 -13.98 0.59
CA ASN A 61 4.16 -13.34 -0.51
C ASN A 61 4.86 -12.07 -1.02
N ILE A 62 5.47 -11.29 -0.12
CA ILE A 62 6.29 -10.14 -0.49
C ILE A 62 7.53 -10.60 -1.25
N ALA A 63 8.25 -11.63 -0.77
CA ALA A 63 9.42 -12.17 -1.43
C ALA A 63 9.11 -12.58 -2.88
N GLU A 64 8.01 -13.29 -3.10
CA GLU A 64 7.54 -13.77 -4.38
C GLU A 64 7.00 -12.69 -5.33
N SER A 65 6.72 -11.49 -4.84
CA SER A 65 6.21 -10.39 -5.66
C SER A 65 7.33 -9.64 -6.38
N ASN A 66 7.05 -9.09 -7.55
CA ASN A 66 7.96 -8.17 -8.23
C ASN A 66 7.77 -6.72 -7.73
N ASN A 67 6.51 -6.34 -7.49
CA ASN A 67 6.13 -4.98 -7.16
C ASN A 67 5.16 -4.98 -5.98
N ILE A 68 5.15 -3.88 -5.22
CA ILE A 68 4.35 -3.73 -4.00
C ILE A 68 3.51 -2.46 -4.09
N ILE A 69 2.25 -2.50 -3.71
CA ILE A 69 1.43 -1.31 -3.47
C ILE A 69 1.05 -1.29 -2.00
N ILE A 70 1.30 -0.17 -1.33
CA ILE A 70 1.07 -0.01 0.10
C ILE A 70 -0.09 0.97 0.30
N GLY A 71 -1.19 0.45 0.87
CA GLY A 71 -2.33 1.23 1.32
C GLY A 71 -2.19 1.59 2.79
N MET A 72 -2.16 2.87 3.10
CA MET A 72 -1.99 3.40 4.45
C MET A 72 -3.07 4.40 4.86
N GLY A 73 -3.41 4.40 6.15
CA GLY A 73 -4.03 5.52 6.82
C GLY A 73 -2.97 6.41 7.48
N VAL A 74 -3.36 7.62 7.84
CA VAL A 74 -2.49 8.55 8.59
C VAL A 74 -2.83 8.49 10.07
N HIS A 75 -1.83 8.24 10.92
CA HIS A 75 -1.92 8.30 12.36
C HIS A 75 -0.88 9.30 12.89
N CYS A 76 -1.33 10.30 13.64
CA CYS A 76 -0.43 11.32 14.24
C CYS A 76 0.58 11.89 13.22
N TYR A 77 0.11 12.28 12.05
CA TYR A 77 0.94 12.77 10.92
C TYR A 77 2.03 11.79 10.44
N SER A 78 1.84 10.49 10.64
CA SER A 78 2.79 9.46 10.26
C SER A 78 2.07 8.20 9.75
N ILE A 79 2.84 7.15 9.50
CA ILE A 79 2.32 5.80 9.24
C ILE A 79 1.68 5.24 10.51
N SER A 80 0.75 4.28 10.36
CA SER A 80 0.16 3.58 11.50
C SER A 80 1.14 2.60 12.14
N ASP A 81 0.88 2.25 13.39
CA ASP A 81 1.56 1.18 14.12
C ASP A 81 1.47 -0.16 13.38
N SER A 82 0.30 -0.52 12.89
CA SER A 82 0.09 -1.74 12.09
C SER A 82 0.96 -1.77 10.83
N LEU A 83 1.09 -0.64 10.12
CA LEU A 83 1.99 -0.55 8.97
C LEU A 83 3.45 -0.68 9.41
N LYS A 84 3.84 -0.03 10.51
CA LYS A 84 5.22 -0.13 11.02
C LYS A 84 5.56 -1.57 11.41
N ILE A 85 4.65 -2.29 12.08
CA ILE A 85 4.84 -3.72 12.40
C ILE A 85 5.03 -4.56 11.13
N ILE A 86 4.22 -4.33 10.08
CA ILE A 86 4.35 -5.04 8.80
C ILE A 86 5.71 -4.77 8.17
N LEU A 87 6.12 -3.50 8.10
CA LEU A 87 7.41 -3.11 7.53
C LEU A 87 8.57 -3.80 8.26
N ASP A 88 8.64 -3.68 9.58
CA ASP A 88 9.75 -4.20 10.38
C ASP A 88 9.88 -5.74 10.30
N ASN A 89 8.77 -6.45 10.20
CA ASN A 89 8.76 -7.92 10.25
C ASN A 89 8.74 -8.60 8.87
N CYS A 90 8.23 -7.94 7.83
CA CYS A 90 7.90 -8.62 6.58
C CYS A 90 8.63 -8.09 5.35
N PHE A 91 9.33 -6.94 5.41
CA PHE A 91 9.88 -6.28 4.24
C PHE A 91 11.36 -6.59 3.95
N GLN A 92 12.00 -7.49 4.67
CA GLN A 92 13.40 -7.86 4.46
C GLN A 92 13.69 -8.35 3.02
N GLU A 93 12.69 -8.95 2.38
CA GLU A 93 12.78 -9.47 1.01
C GLU A 93 12.30 -8.47 -0.06
N SER A 94 12.12 -7.20 0.31
CA SER A 94 11.64 -6.15 -0.61
C SER A 94 12.76 -5.31 -1.23
N ILE A 95 14.03 -5.65 -0.98
CA ILE A 95 15.20 -4.89 -1.45
C ILE A 95 15.12 -4.67 -2.96
N GLY A 96 15.22 -3.39 -3.37
CA GLY A 96 15.21 -2.96 -4.77
C GLY A 96 13.87 -3.07 -5.49
N LYS A 97 12.80 -3.55 -4.83
CA LYS A 97 11.49 -3.69 -5.49
C LYS A 97 10.85 -2.33 -5.76
N PHE A 98 10.05 -2.28 -6.83
CA PHE A 98 9.24 -1.11 -7.17
C PHE A 98 7.99 -1.06 -6.31
N PHE A 99 7.64 0.13 -5.81
CA PHE A 99 6.44 0.29 -5.00
C PHE A 99 5.64 1.56 -5.29
N GLY A 100 4.35 1.53 -4.95
CA GLY A 100 3.44 2.67 -5.00
C GLY A 100 2.71 2.87 -3.67
N ILE A 101 2.26 4.10 -3.41
CA ILE A 101 1.58 4.50 -2.16
C ILE A 101 0.15 4.94 -2.44
N LEU A 102 -0.79 4.37 -1.67
CA LEU A 102 -2.19 4.77 -1.61
C LEU A 102 -2.47 5.23 -0.17
N CYS A 103 -2.70 6.52 0.02
CA CYS A 103 -2.93 7.11 1.33
C CYS A 103 -4.36 7.61 1.47
N ALA A 104 -5.03 7.28 2.58
CA ALA A 104 -6.28 7.88 2.98
C ALA A 104 -6.10 8.57 4.34
N ALA A 105 -6.42 9.87 4.41
CA ALA A 105 -6.26 10.70 5.58
C ALA A 105 -7.56 11.42 5.97
N GLY A 106 -7.65 11.91 7.19
CA GLY A 106 -8.78 12.70 7.66
C GLY A 106 -8.85 14.08 7.01
N SER A 107 -7.71 14.65 6.60
CA SER A 107 -7.65 15.99 5.99
C SER A 107 -6.46 16.14 5.04
N GLU A 108 -6.44 17.21 4.29
CA GLU A 108 -5.35 17.59 3.38
C GLU A 108 -4.06 17.98 4.12
N LYS A 109 -4.15 18.38 5.39
CA LYS A 109 -3.02 18.89 6.18
C LYS A 109 -1.93 17.84 6.45
N SER A 110 -2.26 16.55 6.35
CA SER A 110 -1.36 15.44 6.67
C SER A 110 -0.61 14.88 5.45
N TYR A 111 -0.61 15.57 4.30
CA TYR A 111 -0.01 15.07 3.07
C TYR A 111 1.45 14.63 3.25
N LEU A 112 2.23 15.37 4.00
CA LEU A 112 3.64 15.06 4.25
C LEU A 112 3.88 13.74 5.03
N SER A 113 2.84 13.17 5.64
CA SER A 113 2.95 11.86 6.31
C SER A 113 3.37 10.73 5.37
N THR A 114 3.10 10.86 4.07
CA THR A 114 3.53 9.88 3.06
C THR A 114 5.05 9.85 2.90
N SER A 115 5.74 10.95 3.20
CA SER A 115 7.21 11.04 3.15
C SER A 115 7.88 10.10 4.15
N HIS A 116 7.26 9.82 5.29
CA HIS A 116 7.80 8.87 6.27
C HIS A 116 7.87 7.46 5.67
N LEU A 117 6.81 7.02 4.98
CA LEU A 117 6.84 5.72 4.28
C LEU A 117 7.88 5.70 3.16
N THR A 118 7.96 6.78 2.38
CA THR A 118 8.98 6.96 1.33
C THR A 118 10.38 6.77 1.89
N GLN A 119 10.72 7.51 2.96
CA GLN A 119 12.04 7.45 3.59
C GLN A 119 12.38 6.03 4.09
N ILE A 120 11.43 5.36 4.76
CA ILE A 120 11.64 4.02 5.27
C ILE A 120 11.92 3.05 4.11
N CYS A 121 11.06 3.00 3.10
CA CYS A 121 11.19 2.06 2.00
C CYS A 121 12.46 2.30 1.17
N MET A 122 12.78 3.56 0.87
CA MET A 122 13.94 3.90 0.04
C MET A 122 15.26 3.75 0.79
N ASN A 123 15.32 4.10 2.07
CA ASN A 123 16.57 4.04 2.83
C ASN A 123 16.88 2.64 3.34
N GLU A 124 15.87 1.95 3.90
CA GLU A 124 16.09 0.62 4.48
C GLU A 124 16.25 -0.45 3.39
N TRP A 125 15.32 -0.51 2.44
CA TRP A 125 15.29 -1.58 1.43
C TRP A 125 15.65 -1.13 0.02
N LYS A 126 16.13 0.11 -0.18
CA LYS A 126 16.55 0.62 -1.51
C LYS A 126 15.44 0.46 -2.56
N MET A 127 14.19 0.51 -2.13
CA MET A 127 13.03 0.37 -3.02
C MET A 127 12.89 1.56 -3.95
N ILE A 128 12.31 1.34 -5.12
CA ILE A 128 12.08 2.37 -6.13
C ILE A 128 10.61 2.80 -6.06
N GLN A 129 10.35 4.05 -5.72
CA GLN A 129 8.99 4.56 -5.58
C GLN A 129 8.40 5.03 -6.90
N LEU A 130 7.12 4.72 -7.16
CA LEU A 130 6.33 5.45 -8.14
C LEU A 130 6.20 6.91 -7.70
N PRO A 131 6.63 7.91 -8.50
CA PRO A 131 6.57 9.32 -8.09
C PRO A 131 5.17 9.80 -7.74
N ARG A 132 4.15 9.27 -8.42
CA ARG A 132 2.74 9.57 -8.13
C ARG A 132 2.27 8.84 -6.88
N ILE A 133 1.89 9.59 -5.87
CA ILE A 133 1.19 9.11 -4.67
C ILE A 133 -0.31 9.38 -4.83
N ILE A 134 -1.15 8.42 -4.49
CA ILE A 134 -2.57 8.68 -4.30
C ILE A 134 -2.76 9.15 -2.85
N TYR A 135 -3.26 10.35 -2.69
CA TYR A 135 -3.69 10.91 -1.42
C TYR A 135 -5.16 11.28 -1.51
N ALA A 136 -5.97 10.62 -0.68
CA ALA A 136 -7.40 10.83 -0.60
C ALA A 136 -7.78 11.30 0.80
N THR A 137 -8.82 12.08 0.91
CA THR A 137 -9.37 12.58 2.17
C THR A 137 -10.80 12.09 2.36
N GLN A 138 -11.37 12.33 3.52
CA GLN A 138 -12.75 11.94 3.80
C GLN A 138 -13.76 12.52 2.80
N LYS A 139 -13.47 13.67 2.20
CA LYS A 139 -14.31 14.33 1.18
C LYS A 139 -14.44 13.53 -0.13
N ASP A 140 -13.49 12.62 -0.39
CA ASP A 140 -13.47 11.83 -1.62
C ASP A 140 -14.41 10.62 -1.56
N PHE A 141 -14.97 10.32 -0.38
CA PHE A 141 -15.77 9.12 -0.14
C PHE A 141 -17.18 9.47 0.35
N LYS A 142 -18.15 8.62 -0.05
CA LYS A 142 -19.52 8.63 0.46
C LYS A 142 -20.04 7.20 0.54
N ASN A 143 -20.66 6.82 1.65
CA ASN A 143 -21.23 5.47 1.86
C ASN A 143 -20.24 4.35 1.49
N ASP A 144 -18.97 4.48 1.96
CA ASP A 144 -17.88 3.55 1.69
C ASP A 144 -17.54 3.31 0.20
N GLN A 145 -17.86 4.30 -0.63
CA GLN A 145 -17.51 4.31 -2.04
C GLN A 145 -16.74 5.58 -2.39
N ILE A 146 -15.94 5.51 -3.46
CA ILE A 146 -15.26 6.68 -4.01
C ILE A 146 -16.28 7.49 -4.81
N GLU A 147 -16.61 8.71 -4.35
CA GLU A 147 -17.51 9.62 -5.03
C GLU A 147 -16.75 10.64 -5.91
N SER A 148 -15.54 10.97 -5.53
CA SER A 148 -14.72 11.97 -6.23
C SER A 148 -14.30 11.48 -7.62
N LYS A 149 -14.82 12.12 -8.68
CA LYS A 149 -14.40 11.87 -10.07
C LYS A 149 -12.92 12.17 -10.30
N ASP A 150 -12.39 13.18 -9.60
CA ASP A 150 -10.96 13.51 -9.65
C ASP A 150 -10.11 12.37 -9.07
N LEU A 151 -10.50 11.84 -7.91
CA LEU A 151 -9.80 10.70 -7.32
C LEU A 151 -9.83 9.48 -8.24
N LEU A 152 -10.97 9.17 -8.85
CA LEU A 152 -11.08 8.06 -9.82
C LEU A 152 -10.15 8.25 -11.02
N LYS A 153 -10.03 9.48 -11.55
CA LYS A 153 -9.08 9.82 -12.62
C LYS A 153 -7.62 9.66 -12.17
N ARG A 154 -7.28 10.12 -10.96
CA ARG A 154 -5.92 9.96 -10.40
C ARG A 154 -5.56 8.48 -10.20
N LEU A 155 -6.50 7.65 -9.76
CA LEU A 155 -6.33 6.19 -9.63
C LEU A 155 -6.12 5.51 -10.98
N ASP A 156 -6.81 5.97 -12.04
CA ASP A 156 -6.59 5.48 -13.41
C ASP A 156 -5.18 5.79 -13.90
N ILE A 157 -4.73 7.02 -13.73
CA ILE A 157 -3.37 7.42 -14.09
C ILE A 157 -2.33 6.64 -13.29
N PHE A 158 -2.52 6.52 -11.96
CA PHE A 158 -1.64 5.75 -11.08
C PHE A 158 -1.48 4.31 -11.56
N SER A 159 -2.58 3.62 -11.86
CA SER A 159 -2.53 2.23 -12.30
C SER A 159 -1.77 2.05 -13.63
N LYS A 160 -1.99 2.95 -14.60
CA LYS A 160 -1.30 2.95 -15.89
C LYS A 160 0.21 3.20 -15.73
N GLU A 161 0.59 4.20 -14.95
CA GLU A 161 2.00 4.50 -14.66
C GLU A 161 2.67 3.36 -13.89
N PHE A 162 1.99 2.78 -12.87
CA PHE A 162 2.51 1.67 -12.10
C PHE A 162 2.79 0.45 -12.98
N ILE A 163 1.89 0.12 -13.89
CA ILE A 163 2.07 -0.98 -14.84
C ILE A 163 3.22 -0.68 -15.80
N SER A 164 3.22 0.51 -16.40
CA SER A 164 4.22 0.92 -17.40
C SER A 164 5.64 0.89 -16.84
N ILE A 165 5.83 1.51 -15.67
CA ILE A 165 7.15 1.57 -15.01
C ILE A 165 7.54 0.19 -14.46
N GLY A 166 6.62 -0.48 -13.76
CA GLY A 166 6.90 -1.80 -13.18
C GLY A 166 7.25 -2.88 -14.21
N ARG A 167 6.81 -2.73 -15.47
CA ARG A 167 7.24 -3.61 -16.58
C ARG A 167 8.67 -3.32 -17.05
N LYS A 168 9.12 -2.07 -16.96
CA LYS A 168 10.48 -1.66 -17.38
C LYS A 168 11.56 -2.00 -16.35
N LEU A 169 11.17 -2.17 -15.09
CA LEU A 169 12.07 -2.47 -13.98
C LEU A 169 12.21 -4.00 -13.72
N LYS A 170 11.69 -4.81 -14.61
CA LYS A 170 11.80 -6.29 -14.53
C LYS A 170 13.12 -6.78 -15.09
#